data_f54c4c43f7764d00059853ad914babde
#
_entry.id   f54c4c43f7764d00059853ad914babde
#
_cell.length_a   1.000
_cell.length_b   1.000
_cell.length_c   1.000
_cell.angle_alpha   90.00
_cell.angle_beta   90.00
_cell.angle_gamma   90.00
#
_symmetry.space_group_name_H-M   'P 1'
#
loop_
_entity.id
_entity.type
_entity.pdbx_description
1 polymer ?
#
loop_
_entity_poly.entity_id
_entity_poly.type
_entity_poly.pdbx_seq_one_letter_code
_entity_poly.pdbx_strand_id
1 'polypeptide(L)'
;MISYYNISSQKGMMNSTKEQMNWLVLSKASLAEQKQVIKDYQLPKEIFSGGDEAEEISHLIKMKNKQLGLISVLSLTNLSANTQQIIEERLAPLIFIFSDDLVITYVGDNSDFIERFQEKYAPEITSAQRLCAFVILMIYTRYIKELSTLKQTIDHLDEAARKTTENEELFRLADTERTIVYLDHTLSGQKDTLNQLWQDHDFTQKLADDNLLYDIKLRQAHAEELVTIYRDLLETIGGLFSDMMDNNLNHLMKYLDSATLIISVPALIAGIWGMNTGGLPGRSMKIGFILVMVLAVVATVLMAIHLKRKDFTK
;
A
#
# COMPACT_ATOMS: atom_id res chain seq x y z
N MET A 1 -25.61 -11.06 8.30
CA MET A 1 -26.08 -12.35 8.88
C MET A 1 -25.59 -12.47 10.30
N ILE A 2 -26.45 -12.88 11.23
CA ILE A 2 -26.09 -13.08 12.64
C ILE A 2 -25.88 -14.58 12.88
N SER A 3 -24.75 -14.93 13.47
CA SER A 3 -24.42 -16.31 13.82
C SER A 3 -24.15 -16.42 15.32
N TYR A 4 -24.50 -17.55 15.91
CA TYR A 4 -24.44 -17.80 17.34
C TYR A 4 -23.53 -18.98 17.63
N TYR A 5 -22.60 -18.81 18.57
CA TYR A 5 -21.63 -19.81 18.95
C TYR A 5 -21.56 -19.94 20.47
N ASN A 6 -21.11 -21.11 20.91
CA ASN A 6 -20.77 -21.36 22.30
C ASN A 6 -19.28 -21.74 22.37
N ILE A 7 -18.54 -21.01 23.17
CA ILE A 7 -17.14 -21.27 23.50
C ILE A 7 -17.09 -22.02 24.81
N SER A 8 -16.52 -23.22 24.81
CA SER A 8 -16.41 -24.07 25.99
C SER A 8 -14.96 -24.47 26.22
N SER A 9 -14.52 -24.46 27.46
CA SER A 9 -13.17 -24.89 27.86
C SER A 9 -12.85 -26.36 27.54
N GLN A 10 -13.88 -27.20 27.38
CA GLN A 10 -13.71 -28.63 27.11
C GLN A 10 -13.86 -29.00 25.63
N LYS A 11 -14.70 -28.30 24.88
CA LYS A 11 -15.09 -28.68 23.51
C LYS A 11 -14.69 -27.65 22.46
N GLY A 12 -14.04 -26.55 22.87
CA GLY A 12 -13.73 -25.45 21.98
C GLY A 12 -14.98 -24.72 21.54
N MET A 13 -14.96 -24.19 20.32
CA MET A 13 -16.04 -23.44 19.71
C MET A 13 -17.03 -24.34 18.97
N MET A 14 -18.32 -24.15 19.20
CA MET A 14 -19.42 -24.88 18.55
C MET A 14 -20.55 -23.95 18.15
N ASN A 15 -21.28 -24.33 17.09
CA ASN A 15 -22.52 -23.67 16.73
C ASN A 15 -23.54 -23.75 17.88
N SER A 16 -24.32 -22.70 18.09
CA SER A 16 -25.26 -22.59 19.20
C SER A 16 -26.57 -21.92 18.79
N THR A 17 -27.50 -21.87 19.70
CA THR A 17 -28.73 -21.09 19.60
C THR A 17 -28.59 -19.77 20.35
N LYS A 18 -29.49 -18.80 20.09
CA LYS A 18 -29.50 -17.49 20.77
C LYS A 18 -29.57 -17.62 22.29
N GLU A 19 -30.17 -18.70 22.83
CA GLU A 19 -30.37 -18.90 24.25
C GLU A 19 -29.14 -19.47 24.98
N GLN A 20 -28.26 -20.17 24.27
CA GLN A 20 -27.11 -20.87 24.84
C GLN A 20 -25.77 -20.33 24.36
N MET A 21 -25.77 -19.24 23.59
CA MET A 21 -24.55 -18.65 23.08
C MET A 21 -23.82 -17.86 24.14
N ASN A 22 -22.51 -17.82 24.03
CA ASN A 22 -21.64 -16.84 24.68
C ASN A 22 -20.77 -16.07 23.68
N TRP A 23 -20.93 -16.33 22.37
CA TRP A 23 -20.33 -15.59 21.29
C TRP A 23 -21.32 -15.34 20.18
N LEU A 24 -21.55 -14.05 19.86
CA LEU A 24 -22.39 -13.56 18.79
C LEU A 24 -21.52 -12.95 17.69
N VAL A 25 -21.75 -13.34 16.44
CA VAL A 25 -21.02 -12.84 15.29
C VAL A 25 -21.95 -12.12 14.32
N LEU A 26 -21.59 -10.89 13.98
CA LEU A 26 -22.17 -10.14 12.87
C LEU A 26 -21.20 -10.16 11.70
N SER A 27 -21.41 -11.02 10.72
CA SER A 27 -20.66 -11.06 9.48
C SER A 27 -21.61 -10.81 8.31
N LYS A 28 -21.22 -9.95 7.37
CA LYS A 28 -22.10 -9.55 6.25
C LYS A 28 -23.48 -9.05 6.76
N ALA A 29 -23.48 -8.37 7.89
CA ALA A 29 -24.71 -7.98 8.58
C ALA A 29 -25.32 -6.73 7.94
N SER A 30 -26.62 -6.77 7.64
CA SER A 30 -27.37 -5.61 7.18
C SER A 30 -27.48 -4.55 8.26
N LEU A 31 -27.71 -3.29 7.87
CA LEU A 31 -27.95 -2.19 8.83
C LEU A 31 -29.12 -2.49 9.79
N ALA A 32 -30.13 -3.26 9.35
CA ALA A 32 -31.23 -3.67 10.20
C ALA A 32 -30.79 -4.64 11.29
N GLU A 33 -29.93 -5.63 10.95
CA GLU A 33 -29.37 -6.59 11.90
C GLU A 33 -28.44 -5.90 12.91
N GLN A 34 -27.62 -4.96 12.46
CA GLN A 34 -26.76 -4.15 13.35
C GLN A 34 -27.60 -3.36 14.34
N LYS A 35 -28.63 -2.63 13.86
CA LYS A 35 -29.56 -1.87 14.72
C LYS A 35 -30.31 -2.77 15.71
N GLN A 36 -30.64 -3.98 15.30
CA GLN A 36 -31.30 -4.95 16.18
C GLN A 36 -30.38 -5.35 17.36
N VAL A 37 -29.10 -5.67 17.06
CA VAL A 37 -28.13 -6.04 18.10
C VAL A 37 -27.82 -4.84 19.01
N ILE A 38 -27.64 -3.63 18.45
CA ILE A 38 -27.50 -2.41 19.26
C ILE A 38 -28.66 -2.24 20.23
N LYS A 39 -29.89 -2.46 19.79
CA LYS A 39 -31.08 -2.35 20.63
C LYS A 39 -31.17 -3.48 21.65
N ASP A 40 -30.96 -4.73 21.24
CA ASP A 40 -31.06 -5.92 22.09
C ASP A 40 -30.05 -5.86 23.27
N TYR A 41 -28.85 -5.31 23.06
CA TYR A 41 -27.78 -5.22 24.07
C TYR A 41 -27.51 -3.81 24.58
N GLN A 42 -28.36 -2.83 24.24
CA GLN A 42 -28.24 -1.42 24.63
C GLN A 42 -26.84 -0.83 24.37
N LEU A 43 -26.25 -1.17 23.20
CA LEU A 43 -24.95 -0.67 22.79
C LEU A 43 -25.02 0.78 22.28
N PRO A 44 -23.90 1.52 22.26
CA PRO A 44 -23.82 2.83 21.61
C PRO A 44 -24.25 2.74 20.14
N LYS A 45 -24.96 3.76 19.64
CA LYS A 45 -25.56 3.72 18.30
C LYS A 45 -24.53 3.58 17.18
N GLU A 46 -23.33 4.11 17.39
CA GLU A 46 -22.26 4.19 16.40
C GLU A 46 -21.17 3.11 16.59
N ILE A 47 -21.42 2.11 17.45
CA ILE A 47 -20.40 1.13 17.81
C ILE A 47 -19.94 0.27 16.61
N PHE A 48 -20.76 0.15 15.57
CA PHE A 48 -20.45 -0.57 14.34
C PHE A 48 -20.30 0.37 13.12
N SER A 49 -20.47 1.69 13.30
CA SER A 49 -20.42 2.66 12.20
C SER A 49 -19.04 3.23 11.93
N GLY A 50 -18.07 2.94 12.78
CA GLY A 50 -16.69 3.38 12.59
C GLY A 50 -15.91 2.65 11.51
N GLY A 51 -16.54 2.05 10.53
CA GLY A 51 -15.86 1.19 9.57
C GLY A 51 -16.06 1.54 8.11
N ASP A 52 -16.68 2.66 7.83
CA ASP A 52 -16.89 3.08 6.44
C ASP A 52 -15.67 3.81 5.84
N GLU A 53 -14.64 4.13 6.65
CA GLU A 53 -13.43 4.81 6.20
C GLU A 53 -12.18 3.96 6.51
N ALA A 54 -11.33 3.76 5.50
CA ALA A 54 -10.07 3.03 5.61
C ALA A 54 -9.07 3.68 6.60
N GLU A 55 -9.37 4.88 7.04
CA GLU A 55 -8.56 5.71 7.93
C GLU A 55 -8.98 5.59 9.41
N GLU A 56 -9.92 4.69 9.73
CA GLU A 56 -10.34 4.52 11.11
C GLU A 56 -9.20 4.02 12.00
N ILE A 57 -9.05 4.70 13.13
CA ILE A 57 -8.01 4.40 14.12
C ILE A 57 -8.47 3.24 15.00
N SER A 58 -7.68 2.18 15.04
CA SER A 58 -7.87 1.10 16.02
C SER A 58 -7.87 1.64 17.44
N HIS A 59 -8.74 1.11 18.29
CA HIS A 59 -8.86 1.60 19.67
C HIS A 59 -9.32 0.51 20.65
N LEU A 60 -8.99 0.68 21.93
CA LEU A 60 -9.47 -0.13 23.03
C LEU A 60 -10.14 0.80 24.08
N ILE A 61 -11.45 0.64 24.27
CA ILE A 61 -12.23 1.46 25.18
C ILE A 61 -12.96 0.58 26.19
N LYS A 62 -12.87 0.93 27.46
CA LYS A 62 -13.69 0.31 28.54
C LYS A 62 -14.82 1.24 28.91
N MET A 63 -16.05 0.73 28.92
CA MET A 63 -17.23 1.50 29.27
C MET A 63 -18.26 0.69 30.06
N LYS A 64 -19.14 1.38 30.78
CA LYS A 64 -20.27 0.74 31.48
C LYS A 64 -21.47 0.64 30.55
N ASN A 65 -21.97 -0.57 30.37
CA ASN A 65 -23.23 -0.84 29.70
C ASN A 65 -24.30 -1.24 30.69
N LYS A 66 -25.56 -0.83 30.47
CA LYS A 66 -26.66 -1.08 31.38
C LYS A 66 -27.07 -2.55 31.47
N GLN A 67 -26.87 -3.31 30.40
CA GLN A 67 -27.29 -4.70 30.28
C GLN A 67 -26.14 -5.68 30.45
N LEU A 68 -24.96 -5.37 29.91
CA LEU A 68 -23.78 -6.22 29.88
C LEU A 68 -22.76 -5.91 30.99
N GLY A 69 -23.02 -4.92 31.84
CA GLY A 69 -22.09 -4.51 32.88
C GLY A 69 -20.88 -3.73 32.34
N LEU A 70 -19.69 -4.07 32.77
CA LEU A 70 -18.46 -3.49 32.21
C LEU A 70 -18.13 -4.16 30.87
N ILE A 71 -18.05 -3.37 29.82
CA ILE A 71 -17.66 -3.89 28.51
C ILE A 71 -16.34 -3.26 28.06
N SER A 72 -15.53 -4.06 27.35
CA SER A 72 -14.34 -3.62 26.64
C SER A 72 -14.60 -3.73 25.13
N VAL A 73 -14.43 -2.63 24.42
CA VAL A 73 -14.58 -2.55 22.97
C VAL A 73 -13.20 -2.45 22.35
N LEU A 74 -12.83 -3.43 21.55
CA LEU A 74 -11.58 -3.47 20.78
C LEU A 74 -11.93 -3.37 19.30
N SER A 75 -11.54 -2.29 18.66
CA SER A 75 -11.61 -2.11 17.21
C SER A 75 -10.26 -2.36 16.58
N LEU A 76 -10.22 -3.22 15.58
CA LEU A 76 -9.04 -3.54 14.76
C LEU A 76 -9.44 -3.45 13.29
N THR A 77 -8.46 -3.31 12.42
CA THR A 77 -8.67 -3.35 10.97
C THR A 77 -8.18 -4.69 10.42
N ASN A 78 -9.06 -5.38 9.70
CA ASN A 78 -8.73 -6.61 8.99
C ASN A 78 -8.52 -6.32 7.51
N LEU A 79 -7.63 -7.07 6.86
CA LEU A 79 -7.40 -6.97 5.43
C LEU A 79 -8.21 -8.04 4.68
N SER A 80 -9.12 -7.62 3.80
CA SER A 80 -9.88 -8.51 2.94
C SER A 80 -8.96 -9.32 2.00
N ALA A 81 -9.32 -10.58 1.76
CA ALA A 81 -8.58 -11.46 0.84
C ALA A 81 -8.85 -11.15 -0.65
N ASN A 82 -9.78 -10.24 -0.97
CA ASN A 82 -10.10 -9.87 -2.35
C ASN A 82 -9.04 -8.94 -2.93
N THR A 83 -8.13 -9.46 -3.72
CA THR A 83 -7.02 -8.72 -4.34
C THR A 83 -7.43 -7.89 -5.57
N GLN A 84 -8.69 -7.95 -6.02
CA GLN A 84 -9.18 -7.15 -7.14
C GLN A 84 -9.63 -5.75 -6.73
N GLN A 85 -9.80 -5.50 -5.44
CA GLN A 85 -10.18 -4.21 -4.88
C GLN A 85 -8.92 -3.39 -4.54
N ILE A 86 -9.08 -2.07 -4.56
CA ILE A 86 -8.05 -1.15 -4.06
C ILE A 86 -7.87 -1.33 -2.55
N ILE A 87 -6.72 -0.91 -2.03
CA ILE A 87 -6.36 -1.17 -0.62
C ILE A 87 -7.38 -0.59 0.35
N GLU A 88 -7.92 0.59 0.07
CA GLU A 88 -8.91 1.27 0.90
C GLU A 88 -10.20 0.44 1.09
N GLU A 89 -10.65 -0.23 0.04
CA GLU A 89 -11.84 -1.10 0.09
C GLU A 89 -11.56 -2.46 0.75
N ARG A 90 -10.29 -2.83 0.87
CA ARG A 90 -9.86 -4.09 1.48
C ARG A 90 -9.65 -3.98 2.98
N LEU A 91 -9.42 -2.77 3.49
CA LEU A 91 -9.29 -2.49 4.92
C LEU A 91 -10.69 -2.36 5.52
N ALA A 92 -11.05 -3.28 6.40
CA ALA A 92 -12.38 -3.37 6.97
C ALA A 92 -12.30 -3.52 8.51
N PRO A 93 -13.24 -2.92 9.25
CA PRO A 93 -13.24 -3.00 10.69
C PRO A 93 -13.57 -4.41 11.17
N LEU A 94 -12.90 -4.78 12.25
CA LEU A 94 -13.18 -5.97 13.03
C LEU A 94 -13.30 -5.56 14.50
N ILE A 95 -14.50 -5.58 15.03
CA ILE A 95 -14.81 -5.05 16.36
C ILE A 95 -15.17 -6.18 17.29
N PHE A 96 -14.51 -6.21 18.45
CA PHE A 96 -14.85 -7.08 19.56
C PHE A 96 -15.47 -6.27 20.70
N ILE A 97 -16.57 -6.77 21.25
CA ILE A 97 -17.17 -6.27 22.47
C ILE A 97 -17.15 -7.42 23.47
N PHE A 98 -16.35 -7.27 24.51
CA PHE A 98 -16.21 -8.26 25.59
C PHE A 98 -17.04 -7.81 26.79
N SER A 99 -17.83 -8.73 27.33
CA SER A 99 -18.40 -8.65 28.67
C SER A 99 -18.00 -9.90 29.47
N ASP A 100 -18.47 -10.03 30.69
CA ASP A 100 -18.15 -11.21 31.52
C ASP A 100 -18.70 -12.51 30.92
N ASP A 101 -19.90 -12.47 30.32
CA ASP A 101 -20.60 -13.67 29.84
C ASP A 101 -20.78 -13.73 28.31
N LEU A 102 -20.50 -12.66 27.58
CA LEU A 102 -20.79 -12.57 26.16
C LEU A 102 -19.68 -11.86 25.40
N VAL A 103 -19.32 -12.42 24.25
CA VAL A 103 -18.51 -11.74 23.23
C VAL A 103 -19.38 -11.42 22.02
N ILE A 104 -19.32 -10.18 21.51
CA ILE A 104 -19.92 -9.81 20.25
C ILE A 104 -18.78 -9.44 19.30
N THR A 105 -18.78 -10.03 18.11
CA THR A 105 -17.80 -9.72 17.07
C THR A 105 -18.52 -9.20 15.85
N TYR A 106 -18.11 -8.01 15.37
CA TYR A 106 -18.53 -7.47 14.09
C TYR A 106 -17.39 -7.56 13.09
N VAL A 107 -17.70 -8.08 11.89
CA VAL A 107 -16.76 -8.18 10.77
C VAL A 107 -17.32 -7.35 9.64
N GLY A 108 -16.65 -6.24 9.32
CA GLY A 108 -17.12 -5.24 8.37
C GLY A 108 -16.94 -5.65 6.90
N ASP A 109 -16.03 -6.57 6.60
CA ASP A 109 -15.84 -7.07 5.26
C ASP A 109 -16.87 -8.16 4.87
N ASN A 110 -17.04 -8.33 3.56
CA ASN A 110 -17.89 -9.38 2.99
C ASN A 110 -17.11 -10.69 2.75
N SER A 111 -15.95 -10.86 3.40
CA SER A 111 -15.09 -12.04 3.23
C SER A 111 -15.58 -13.25 4.02
N ASP A 112 -14.98 -14.41 3.69
CA ASP A 112 -15.16 -15.66 4.43
C ASP A 112 -14.24 -15.71 5.67
N PHE A 113 -14.11 -14.60 6.38
CA PHE A 113 -13.18 -14.49 7.51
C PHE A 113 -13.56 -15.46 8.62
N ILE A 114 -14.82 -15.47 9.01
CA ILE A 114 -15.32 -16.30 10.11
C ILE A 114 -15.26 -17.78 9.74
N GLU A 115 -15.67 -18.15 8.53
CA GLU A 115 -15.64 -19.53 8.06
C GLU A 115 -14.22 -20.10 8.07
N ARG A 116 -13.25 -19.38 7.52
CA ARG A 116 -11.84 -19.76 7.51
C ARG A 116 -11.23 -19.78 8.92
N PHE A 117 -11.67 -18.86 9.77
CA PHE A 117 -11.24 -18.84 11.16
C PHE A 117 -11.70 -20.10 11.90
N GLN A 118 -12.96 -20.48 11.71
CA GLN A 118 -13.54 -21.68 12.30
C GLN A 118 -12.83 -22.94 11.84
N GLU A 119 -12.67 -23.12 10.54
CA GLU A 119 -11.98 -24.26 9.95
C GLU A 119 -10.59 -24.49 10.56
N LYS A 120 -9.89 -23.40 10.88
CA LYS A 120 -8.51 -23.47 11.32
C LYS A 120 -8.33 -23.57 12.83
N TYR A 121 -9.17 -22.85 13.60
CA TYR A 121 -8.89 -22.64 15.02
C TYR A 121 -10.02 -23.08 15.96
N ALA A 122 -11.15 -23.58 15.48
CA ALA A 122 -12.30 -23.91 16.32
C ALA A 122 -11.98 -24.79 17.57
N PRO A 123 -11.11 -25.81 17.49
CA PRO A 123 -10.79 -26.63 18.66
C PRO A 123 -9.95 -25.90 19.73
N GLU A 124 -9.22 -24.83 19.31
CA GLU A 124 -8.30 -24.09 20.17
C GLU A 124 -8.97 -22.94 20.92
N ILE A 125 -10.21 -22.59 20.52
CA ILE A 125 -10.96 -21.47 21.08
C ILE A 125 -11.70 -21.90 22.34
N THR A 126 -11.01 -21.84 23.47
CA THR A 126 -11.55 -22.26 24.78
C THR A 126 -11.98 -21.11 25.68
N SER A 127 -11.68 -19.87 25.30
CA SER A 127 -12.07 -18.66 26.03
C SER A 127 -12.24 -17.47 25.05
N ALA A 128 -12.91 -16.41 25.51
CA ALA A 128 -13.03 -15.16 24.78
C ALA A 128 -11.67 -14.51 24.45
N GLN A 129 -10.73 -14.59 25.38
CA GLN A 129 -9.37 -14.05 25.21
C GLN A 129 -8.59 -14.83 24.16
N ARG A 130 -8.70 -16.16 24.16
CA ARG A 130 -8.09 -17.01 23.11
C ARG A 130 -8.73 -16.74 21.75
N LEU A 131 -10.05 -16.56 21.68
CA LEU A 131 -10.73 -16.15 20.46
C LEU A 131 -10.10 -14.86 19.89
N CYS A 132 -9.99 -13.82 20.71
CA CYS A 132 -9.40 -12.56 20.32
C CYS A 132 -7.93 -12.73 19.85
N ALA A 133 -7.13 -13.45 20.62
CA ALA A 133 -5.72 -13.69 20.31
C ALA A 133 -5.54 -14.42 18.96
N PHE A 134 -6.31 -15.47 18.70
CA PHE A 134 -6.23 -16.21 17.42
C PHE A 134 -6.74 -15.37 16.23
N VAL A 135 -7.73 -14.50 16.44
CA VAL A 135 -8.16 -13.55 15.41
C VAL A 135 -7.05 -12.55 15.10
N ILE A 136 -6.40 -11.98 16.12
CA ILE A 136 -5.25 -11.09 15.91
C ILE A 136 -4.12 -11.82 15.18
N LEU A 137 -3.81 -13.06 15.56
CA LEU A 137 -2.83 -13.89 14.87
C LEU A 137 -3.17 -14.09 13.39
N MET A 138 -4.45 -14.30 13.08
CA MET A 138 -4.92 -14.44 11.70
C MET A 138 -4.81 -13.14 10.92
N ILE A 139 -5.15 -11.99 11.52
CA ILE A 139 -5.02 -10.66 10.92
C ILE A 139 -3.57 -10.41 10.53
N TYR A 140 -2.62 -10.54 11.46
CA TYR A 140 -1.21 -10.30 11.16
C TYR A 140 -0.62 -11.30 10.17
N THR A 141 -1.10 -12.55 10.17
CA THR A 141 -0.72 -13.52 9.14
C THR A 141 -1.16 -13.08 7.74
N ARG A 142 -2.32 -12.43 7.62
CA ARG A 142 -2.79 -11.86 6.35
C ARG A 142 -1.97 -10.66 5.92
N TYR A 143 -1.63 -9.74 6.83
CA TYR A 143 -0.76 -8.61 6.53
C TYR A 143 0.61 -9.05 6.04
N ILE A 144 1.25 -10.01 6.72
CA ILE A 144 2.55 -10.55 6.29
C ILE A 144 2.46 -11.21 4.91
N LYS A 145 1.37 -11.92 4.62
CA LYS A 145 1.15 -12.51 3.30
C LYS A 145 1.00 -11.44 2.21
N GLU A 146 0.25 -10.39 2.47
CA GLU A 146 0.10 -9.26 1.55
C GLU A 146 1.43 -8.57 1.28
N LEU A 147 2.18 -8.27 2.33
CA LEU A 147 3.51 -7.68 2.23
C LEU A 147 4.48 -8.56 1.44
N SER A 148 4.39 -9.89 1.60
CA SER A 148 5.16 -10.82 0.78
C SER A 148 4.79 -10.78 -0.71
N THR A 149 3.53 -10.51 -1.04
CA THR A 149 3.10 -10.30 -2.43
C THR A 149 3.58 -8.96 -2.97
N LEU A 150 3.48 -7.89 -2.17
CA LEU A 150 3.98 -6.55 -2.52
C LEU A 150 5.48 -6.55 -2.79
N LYS A 151 6.25 -7.36 -2.06
CA LYS A 151 7.68 -7.50 -2.31
C LYS A 151 8.00 -7.87 -3.76
N GLN A 152 7.23 -8.76 -4.37
CA GLN A 152 7.43 -9.15 -5.77
C GLN A 152 7.19 -7.97 -6.72
N THR A 153 6.20 -7.13 -6.42
CA THR A 153 5.93 -5.91 -7.18
C THR A 153 7.05 -4.89 -7.00
N ILE A 154 7.57 -4.72 -5.79
CA ILE A 154 8.69 -3.82 -5.49
C ILE A 154 9.96 -4.27 -6.21
N ASP A 155 10.29 -5.57 -6.17
CA ASP A 155 11.43 -6.13 -6.87
C ASP A 155 11.34 -5.90 -8.40
N HIS A 156 10.12 -6.02 -8.98
CA HIS A 156 9.86 -5.69 -10.38
C HIS A 156 10.06 -4.20 -10.68
N LEU A 157 9.57 -3.31 -9.80
CA LEU A 157 9.71 -1.86 -9.95
C LEU A 157 11.19 -1.42 -9.86
N ASP A 158 12.00 -2.02 -8.98
CA ASP A 158 13.45 -1.76 -8.93
C ASP A 158 14.14 -2.15 -10.25
N GLU A 159 13.78 -3.28 -10.82
CA GLU A 159 14.31 -3.69 -12.12
C GLU A 159 13.84 -2.77 -13.26
N ALA A 160 12.57 -2.37 -13.25
CA ALA A 160 12.00 -1.45 -14.25
C ALA A 160 12.64 -0.05 -14.16
N ALA A 161 12.84 0.49 -12.98
CA ALA A 161 13.46 1.80 -12.77
C ALA A 161 14.88 1.91 -13.37
N ARG A 162 15.57 0.77 -13.52
CA ARG A 162 16.92 0.71 -14.14
C ARG A 162 16.89 0.61 -15.67
N LYS A 163 15.74 0.31 -16.29
CA LYS A 163 15.65 -0.04 -17.71
C LYS A 163 14.73 0.87 -18.52
N THR A 164 13.67 1.39 -17.90
CA THR A 164 12.61 2.12 -18.59
C THR A 164 12.06 3.27 -17.75
N THR A 165 11.49 4.26 -18.44
CA THR A 165 10.74 5.37 -17.84
C THR A 165 9.30 5.40 -18.37
N GLU A 166 8.71 4.23 -18.63
CA GLU A 166 7.35 4.12 -19.11
C GLU A 166 6.33 4.55 -18.06
N ASN A 167 5.28 5.25 -18.49
CA ASN A 167 4.25 5.77 -17.59
C ASN A 167 3.52 4.66 -16.81
N GLU A 168 3.41 3.47 -17.39
CA GLU A 168 2.76 2.32 -16.74
C GLU A 168 3.48 1.93 -15.45
N GLU A 169 4.81 1.90 -15.46
CA GLU A 169 5.60 1.57 -14.27
C GLU A 169 5.53 2.68 -13.21
N LEU A 170 5.41 3.95 -13.62
CA LEU A 170 5.20 5.07 -12.70
C LEU A 170 3.82 5.00 -12.01
N PHE A 171 2.77 4.62 -12.74
CA PHE A 171 1.45 4.40 -12.12
C PHE A 171 1.50 3.21 -11.16
N ARG A 172 2.16 2.12 -11.52
CA ARG A 172 2.34 0.96 -10.65
C ARG A 172 3.13 1.31 -9.38
N LEU A 173 4.16 2.15 -9.49
CA LEU A 173 4.88 2.68 -8.35
C LEU A 173 3.94 3.45 -7.42
N ALA A 174 3.18 4.41 -7.95
CA ALA A 174 2.24 5.22 -7.17
C ALA A 174 1.15 4.37 -6.47
N ASP A 175 0.60 3.35 -7.14
CA ASP A 175 -0.38 2.44 -6.54
C ASP A 175 0.24 1.57 -5.43
N THR A 176 1.51 1.18 -5.60
CA THR A 176 2.23 0.39 -4.59
C THR A 176 2.59 1.25 -3.39
N GLU A 177 3.05 2.50 -3.59
CA GLU A 177 3.29 3.48 -2.52
C GLU A 177 2.01 3.75 -1.74
N ARG A 178 0.89 3.99 -2.43
CA ARG A 178 -0.42 4.15 -1.79
C ARG A 178 -0.75 2.96 -0.90
N THR A 179 -0.56 1.76 -1.39
CA THR A 179 -0.83 0.52 -0.64
C THR A 179 0.02 0.45 0.63
N ILE A 180 1.31 0.75 0.54
CA ILE A 180 2.22 0.75 1.70
C ILE A 180 1.84 1.84 2.70
N VAL A 181 1.44 3.03 2.27
CA VAL A 181 1.00 4.13 3.16
C VAL A 181 -0.21 3.70 3.99
N TYR A 182 -1.23 3.09 3.38
CA TYR A 182 -2.39 2.60 4.11
C TYR A 182 -2.06 1.47 5.08
N LEU A 183 -1.18 0.53 4.68
CA LEU A 183 -0.73 -0.54 5.57
C LEU A 183 0.10 -0.01 6.74
N ASP A 184 1.00 0.94 6.51
CA ASP A 184 1.81 1.59 7.56
C ASP A 184 0.93 2.31 8.58
N HIS A 185 -0.03 3.11 8.09
CA HIS A 185 -0.99 3.80 8.95
C HIS A 185 -1.80 2.80 9.80
N THR A 186 -2.34 1.77 9.18
CA THR A 186 -3.16 0.75 9.86
C THR A 186 -2.35 -0.02 10.90
N LEU A 187 -1.16 -0.50 10.55
CA LEU A 187 -0.32 -1.28 11.47
C LEU A 187 0.18 -0.42 12.64
N SER A 188 0.54 0.85 12.38
CA SER A 188 0.93 1.79 13.43
C SER A 188 -0.21 2.08 14.40
N GLY A 189 -1.44 2.30 13.92
CA GLY A 189 -2.62 2.49 14.74
C GLY A 189 -2.96 1.25 15.58
N GLN A 190 -2.86 0.06 14.99
CA GLN A 190 -3.09 -1.20 15.70
C GLN A 190 -2.02 -1.50 16.77
N LYS A 191 -0.78 -1.11 16.53
CA LYS A 191 0.33 -1.29 17.47
C LYS A 191 0.01 -0.71 18.85
N ASP A 192 -0.40 0.54 18.89
CA ASP A 192 -0.70 1.22 20.15
C ASP A 192 -1.89 0.59 20.87
N THR A 193 -2.91 0.23 20.12
CA THR A 193 -4.11 -0.45 20.64
C THR A 193 -3.78 -1.84 21.20
N LEU A 194 -2.99 -2.62 20.49
CA LEU A 194 -2.58 -3.95 20.95
C LEU A 194 -1.63 -3.86 22.14
N ASN A 195 -0.73 -2.88 22.19
CA ASN A 195 0.11 -2.66 23.37
C ASN A 195 -0.73 -2.36 24.61
N GLN A 196 -1.82 -1.58 24.51
CA GLN A 196 -2.75 -1.37 25.59
C GLN A 196 -3.45 -2.69 25.99
N LEU A 197 -3.88 -3.51 25.03
CA LEU A 197 -4.50 -4.82 25.30
C LEU A 197 -3.54 -5.76 26.03
N TRP A 198 -2.27 -5.81 25.61
CA TRP A 198 -1.26 -6.68 26.25
C TRP A 198 -0.82 -6.19 27.64
N GLN A 199 -1.03 -4.92 27.96
CA GLN A 199 -0.83 -4.35 29.29
C GLN A 199 -2.02 -4.58 30.21
N ASP A 200 -3.18 -4.96 29.67
CA ASP A 200 -4.35 -5.28 30.46
C ASP A 200 -4.16 -6.62 31.19
N HIS A 201 -3.92 -6.51 32.51
CA HIS A 201 -3.63 -7.68 33.35
C HIS A 201 -4.78 -8.70 33.39
N ASP A 202 -6.03 -8.23 33.37
CA ASP A 202 -7.21 -9.12 33.35
C ASP A 202 -7.28 -9.90 32.04
N PHE A 203 -7.00 -9.26 30.91
CA PHE A 203 -6.97 -9.93 29.61
C PHE A 203 -5.86 -10.98 29.53
N THR A 204 -4.62 -10.61 29.89
CA THR A 204 -3.45 -11.50 29.80
C THR A 204 -3.52 -12.67 30.77
N GLN A 205 -4.01 -12.45 31.99
CA GLN A 205 -4.22 -13.51 32.95
C GLN A 205 -5.29 -14.53 32.51
N LYS A 206 -6.39 -14.06 31.90
CA LYS A 206 -7.43 -14.94 31.35
C LYS A 206 -7.01 -15.63 30.03
N LEU A 207 -6.10 -15.03 29.26
CA LEU A 207 -5.52 -15.66 28.07
C LEU A 207 -4.71 -16.90 28.44
N ALA A 208 -3.90 -16.80 29.50
CA ALA A 208 -3.09 -17.88 30.09
C ALA A 208 -2.25 -18.69 29.05
N ASP A 209 -1.71 -18.02 28.03
CA ASP A 209 -0.93 -18.62 26.94
C ASP A 209 0.18 -17.66 26.46
N ASP A 210 1.32 -17.75 27.15
CA ASP A 210 2.48 -16.90 26.86
C ASP A 210 3.10 -17.19 25.48
N ASN A 211 3.00 -18.43 25.00
CA ASN A 211 3.54 -18.80 23.69
C ASN A 211 2.72 -18.18 22.56
N LEU A 212 1.38 -18.23 22.66
CA LEU A 212 0.49 -17.58 21.70
C LEU A 212 0.72 -16.05 21.68
N LEU A 213 0.84 -15.46 22.87
CA LEU A 213 1.12 -14.03 22.98
C LEU A 213 2.47 -13.64 22.35
N TYR A 214 3.50 -14.47 22.58
CA TYR A 214 4.82 -14.28 21.97
C TYR A 214 4.75 -14.36 20.44
N ASP A 215 4.07 -15.37 19.90
CA ASP A 215 3.88 -15.53 18.45
C ASP A 215 3.18 -14.34 17.80
N ILE A 216 2.15 -13.81 18.46
CA ILE A 216 1.42 -12.61 17.97
C ILE A 216 2.35 -11.40 17.95
N LYS A 217 3.06 -11.13 19.04
CA LYS A 217 4.00 -10.00 19.14
C LYS A 217 5.12 -10.10 18.11
N LEU A 218 5.62 -11.29 17.84
CA LEU A 218 6.64 -11.53 16.82
C LEU A 218 6.11 -11.21 15.41
N ARG A 219 4.90 -11.65 15.08
CA ARG A 219 4.26 -11.34 13.78
C ARG A 219 3.93 -9.86 13.64
N GLN A 220 3.48 -9.23 14.71
CA GLN A 220 3.24 -7.80 14.76
C GLN A 220 4.54 -7.04 14.43
N ALA A 221 5.62 -7.29 15.17
CA ALA A 221 6.91 -6.65 14.93
C ALA A 221 7.43 -6.90 13.51
N HIS A 222 7.28 -8.13 13.01
CA HIS A 222 7.69 -8.49 11.64
C HIS A 222 6.89 -7.72 10.57
N ALA A 223 5.58 -7.60 10.71
CA ALA A 223 4.76 -6.83 9.76
C ALA A 223 5.15 -5.35 9.75
N GLU A 224 5.35 -4.73 10.92
CA GLU A 224 5.79 -3.34 11.07
C GLU A 224 7.16 -3.09 10.44
N GLU A 225 8.12 -4.00 10.67
CA GLU A 225 9.45 -3.91 10.07
C GLU A 225 9.39 -4.02 8.54
N LEU A 226 8.61 -4.97 7.99
CA LEU A 226 8.46 -5.13 6.54
C LEU A 226 7.87 -3.89 5.89
N VAL A 227 6.84 -3.28 6.47
CA VAL A 227 6.26 -2.04 5.94
C VAL A 227 7.28 -0.91 5.91
N THR A 228 8.06 -0.75 6.97
CA THR A 228 9.12 0.27 7.04
C THR A 228 10.16 0.05 5.94
N ILE A 229 10.66 -1.18 5.78
CA ILE A 229 11.63 -1.53 4.75
C ILE A 229 11.06 -1.25 3.35
N TYR A 230 9.83 -1.64 3.08
CA TYR A 230 9.24 -1.49 1.75
C TYR A 230 8.92 -0.04 1.40
N ARG A 231 8.54 0.78 2.39
CA ARG A 231 8.39 2.22 2.21
C ARG A 231 9.72 2.86 1.80
N ASP A 232 10.81 2.55 2.52
CA ASP A 232 12.13 3.11 2.23
C ASP A 232 12.67 2.64 0.86
N LEU A 233 12.37 1.39 0.47
CA LEU A 233 12.70 0.88 -0.86
C LEU A 233 11.92 1.61 -1.96
N LEU A 234 10.62 1.84 -1.79
CA LEU A 234 9.80 2.55 -2.78
C LEU A 234 10.25 4.01 -2.95
N GLU A 235 10.60 4.70 -1.86
CA GLU A 235 11.19 6.04 -1.92
C GLU A 235 12.48 6.05 -2.74
N THR A 236 13.36 5.05 -2.53
CA THR A 236 14.60 4.89 -3.32
C THR A 236 14.31 4.63 -4.79
N ILE A 237 13.34 3.76 -5.11
CA ILE A 237 12.94 3.43 -6.48
C ILE A 237 12.33 4.65 -7.17
N GLY A 238 11.49 5.42 -6.47
CA GLY A 238 10.94 6.68 -6.97
C GLY A 238 12.03 7.69 -7.34
N GLY A 239 13.07 7.81 -6.49
CA GLY A 239 14.27 8.59 -6.79
C GLY A 239 14.99 8.10 -8.06
N LEU A 240 15.16 6.78 -8.22
CA LEU A 240 15.78 6.22 -9.43
C LEU A 240 14.98 6.52 -10.69
N PHE A 241 13.65 6.43 -10.67
CA PHE A 241 12.81 6.82 -11.81
C PHE A 241 13.00 8.31 -12.16
N SER A 242 13.03 9.20 -11.16
CA SER A 242 13.27 10.62 -11.37
C SER A 242 14.63 10.88 -12.00
N ASP A 243 15.69 10.27 -11.48
CA ASP A 243 17.05 10.43 -12.00
C ASP A 243 17.17 9.90 -13.45
N MET A 244 16.51 8.80 -13.77
CA MET A 244 16.45 8.25 -15.12
C MET A 244 15.71 9.17 -16.10
N MET A 245 14.60 9.75 -15.67
CA MET A 245 13.84 10.74 -16.47
C MET A 245 14.70 11.97 -16.76
N ASP A 246 15.38 12.51 -15.74
CA ASP A 246 16.27 13.67 -15.90
C ASP A 246 17.46 13.35 -16.83
N ASN A 247 18.02 12.18 -16.70
CA ASN A 247 19.08 11.71 -17.58
C ASN A 247 18.61 11.60 -19.04
N ASN A 248 17.42 11.02 -19.28
CA ASN A 248 16.82 10.91 -20.61
C ASN A 248 16.52 12.31 -21.20
N LEU A 249 16.02 13.23 -20.39
CA LEU A 249 15.78 14.61 -20.80
C LEU A 249 17.10 15.31 -21.19
N ASN A 250 18.17 15.12 -20.40
CA ASN A 250 19.49 15.67 -20.70
C ASN A 250 20.06 15.11 -22.01
N HIS A 251 19.87 13.80 -22.26
CA HIS A 251 20.25 13.19 -23.54
C HIS A 251 19.48 13.79 -24.71
N LEU A 252 18.17 13.98 -24.58
CA LEU A 252 17.34 14.59 -25.60
C LEU A 252 17.76 16.05 -25.87
N MET A 253 18.03 16.83 -24.81
CA MET A 253 18.54 18.20 -24.95
C MET A 253 19.87 18.25 -25.68
N LYS A 254 20.83 17.41 -25.32
CA LYS A 254 22.13 17.31 -26.03
C LYS A 254 21.94 16.96 -27.51
N TYR A 255 21.01 16.05 -27.83
CA TYR A 255 20.69 15.70 -29.19
C TYR A 255 20.13 16.89 -29.98
N LEU A 256 19.16 17.64 -29.39
CA LEU A 256 18.56 18.82 -30.01
C LEU A 256 19.58 19.95 -30.23
N ASP A 257 20.44 20.20 -29.24
CA ASP A 257 21.51 21.19 -29.34
C ASP A 257 22.50 20.80 -30.46
N SER A 258 22.88 19.53 -30.51
CA SER A 258 23.78 19.03 -31.57
C SER A 258 23.16 19.17 -32.96
N ALA A 259 21.88 18.81 -33.11
CA ALA A 259 21.16 18.95 -34.37
C ALA A 259 21.07 20.41 -34.80
N THR A 260 20.76 21.32 -33.86
CA THR A 260 20.70 22.76 -34.09
C THR A 260 22.03 23.32 -34.55
N LEU A 261 23.15 22.95 -33.91
CA LEU A 261 24.48 23.37 -34.30
C LEU A 261 24.85 22.85 -35.69
N ILE A 262 24.56 21.61 -36.05
CA ILE A 262 24.82 21.02 -37.37
C ILE A 262 24.05 21.79 -38.45
N ILE A 263 22.80 22.17 -38.22
CA ILE A 263 21.98 22.92 -39.20
C ILE A 263 22.40 24.38 -39.29
N SER A 264 22.82 24.99 -38.19
CA SER A 264 23.17 26.42 -38.15
C SER A 264 24.46 26.75 -38.96
N VAL A 265 25.42 25.81 -39.02
CA VAL A 265 26.67 26.05 -39.76
C VAL A 265 26.45 26.29 -41.27
N PRO A 266 25.78 25.41 -42.04
CA PRO A 266 25.49 25.71 -43.45
C PRO A 266 24.55 26.92 -43.62
N ALA A 267 23.60 27.14 -42.72
CA ALA A 267 22.70 28.31 -42.76
C ALA A 267 23.49 29.62 -42.61
N LEU A 268 24.44 29.69 -41.69
CA LEU A 268 25.33 30.82 -41.51
C LEU A 268 26.15 31.12 -42.77
N ILE A 269 26.76 30.09 -43.35
CA ILE A 269 27.54 30.21 -44.59
C ILE A 269 26.66 30.70 -45.71
N ALA A 270 25.48 30.13 -45.92
CA ALA A 270 24.54 30.53 -46.95
C ALA A 270 24.03 31.98 -46.71
N GLY A 271 23.79 32.36 -45.44
CA GLY A 271 23.40 33.72 -45.07
C GLY A 271 24.46 34.75 -45.43
N ILE A 272 25.74 34.49 -45.10
CA ILE A 272 26.84 35.42 -45.41
C ILE A 272 26.98 35.59 -46.95
N TRP A 273 26.97 34.50 -47.72
CA TRP A 273 27.05 34.58 -49.16
C TRP A 273 25.79 35.10 -49.85
N GLY A 274 24.64 35.05 -49.18
CA GLY A 274 23.38 35.67 -49.62
C GLY A 274 23.31 37.19 -49.43
N MET A 275 24.26 37.80 -48.73
CA MET A 275 24.27 39.24 -48.48
C MET A 275 24.56 40.05 -49.80
N ASN A 276 23.88 41.19 -49.97
CA ASN A 276 24.08 42.08 -51.10
C ASN A 276 25.22 43.08 -50.87
N THR A 277 26.26 42.67 -50.14
CA THR A 277 27.47 43.49 -49.87
C THR A 277 28.56 43.17 -50.90
N GLY A 278 29.40 44.18 -51.21
CA GLY A 278 30.57 43.98 -52.03
C GLY A 278 31.71 43.25 -51.29
N GLY A 279 32.64 42.62 -52.05
CA GLY A 279 33.86 42.03 -51.47
C GLY A 279 33.78 40.55 -51.05
N LEU A 280 32.65 39.86 -51.29
CA LEU A 280 32.54 38.43 -51.03
C LEU A 280 33.36 37.59 -52.02
N PRO A 281 34.28 36.73 -51.54
CA PRO A 281 35.12 35.90 -52.42
C PRO A 281 34.26 34.97 -53.28
N GLY A 282 34.55 34.85 -54.58
CA GLY A 282 33.88 33.90 -55.49
C GLY A 282 32.53 34.37 -56.06
N ARG A 283 31.97 35.52 -55.67
CA ARG A 283 30.63 35.97 -56.08
C ARG A 283 30.51 36.24 -57.57
N SER A 284 31.59 36.70 -58.26
CA SER A 284 31.65 36.96 -59.69
C SER A 284 32.08 35.76 -60.52
N MET A 285 32.46 34.62 -59.89
CA MET A 285 32.94 33.42 -60.57
C MET A 285 31.78 32.47 -60.86
N LYS A 286 31.74 31.88 -62.08
CA LYS A 286 30.75 30.85 -62.46
C LYS A 286 30.79 29.59 -61.56
N ILE A 287 31.94 29.33 -60.91
CA ILE A 287 32.15 28.16 -59.99
C ILE A 287 31.93 28.55 -58.51
N GLY A 288 31.69 29.84 -58.19
CA GLY A 288 31.59 30.33 -56.84
C GLY A 288 30.49 29.65 -56.01
N PHE A 289 29.33 29.35 -56.59
CA PHE A 289 28.25 28.61 -55.94
C PHE A 289 28.69 27.20 -55.50
N ILE A 290 29.36 26.48 -56.40
CA ILE A 290 29.83 25.10 -56.08
C ILE A 290 30.86 25.13 -54.95
N LEU A 291 31.76 26.13 -54.94
CA LEU A 291 32.81 26.30 -53.95
C LEU A 291 32.20 26.59 -52.54
N VAL A 292 31.19 27.44 -52.46
CA VAL A 292 30.45 27.72 -51.21
C VAL A 292 29.68 26.49 -50.71
N MET A 293 29.04 25.78 -51.63
CA MET A 293 28.34 24.52 -51.27
C MET A 293 29.30 23.46 -50.69
N VAL A 294 30.46 23.28 -51.34
CA VAL A 294 31.49 22.36 -50.83
C VAL A 294 31.99 22.81 -49.45
N LEU A 295 32.26 24.12 -49.29
CA LEU A 295 32.67 24.69 -48.01
C LEU A 295 31.64 24.41 -46.92
N ALA A 296 30.34 24.65 -47.20
CA ALA A 296 29.24 24.42 -46.26
C ALA A 296 29.17 22.92 -45.87
N VAL A 297 29.24 22.02 -46.84
CA VAL A 297 29.23 20.56 -46.57
C VAL A 297 30.44 20.13 -45.71
N VAL A 298 31.66 20.59 -46.08
CA VAL A 298 32.87 20.25 -45.31
C VAL A 298 32.78 20.77 -43.87
N ALA A 299 32.36 22.03 -43.68
CA ALA A 299 32.21 22.62 -42.36
C ALA A 299 31.14 21.88 -41.52
N THR A 300 30.03 21.46 -42.14
CA THR A 300 28.97 20.70 -41.46
C THR A 300 29.49 19.29 -41.04
N VAL A 301 30.22 18.60 -41.91
CA VAL A 301 30.81 17.30 -41.63
C VAL A 301 31.84 17.40 -40.48
N LEU A 302 32.70 18.41 -40.52
CA LEU A 302 33.68 18.65 -39.45
C LEU A 302 33.00 18.92 -38.12
N MET A 303 31.92 19.74 -38.12
CA MET A 303 31.12 20.00 -36.91
C MET A 303 30.46 18.71 -36.38
N ALA A 304 29.84 17.92 -37.25
CA ALA A 304 29.22 16.64 -36.85
C ALA A 304 30.25 15.68 -36.24
N ILE A 305 31.45 15.57 -36.84
CA ILE A 305 32.54 14.75 -36.29
C ILE A 305 33.02 15.28 -34.95
N HIS A 306 33.14 16.60 -34.81
CA HIS A 306 33.55 17.23 -33.56
C HIS A 306 32.54 16.98 -32.41
N LEU A 307 31.23 17.13 -32.66
CA LEU A 307 30.16 16.86 -31.69
C LEU A 307 30.12 15.39 -31.32
N LYS A 308 30.27 14.47 -32.31
CA LYS A 308 30.32 13.02 -32.04
C LYS A 308 31.49 12.62 -31.14
N ARG A 309 32.67 13.28 -31.31
CA ARG A 309 33.86 13.03 -30.47
C ARG A 309 33.72 13.53 -29.02
N LYS A 310 32.86 14.53 -28.77
CA LYS A 310 32.60 15.09 -27.45
C LYS A 310 31.43 14.41 -26.71
N ASP A 311 30.93 13.28 -27.19
CA ASP A 311 29.76 12.57 -26.62
C ASP A 311 28.47 13.40 -26.50
N PHE A 312 28.33 14.46 -27.32
CA PHE A 312 27.10 15.25 -27.40
C PHE A 312 25.96 14.53 -28.16
N THR A 313 26.25 13.39 -28.78
CA THR A 313 25.30 12.64 -29.63
C THR A 313 25.09 11.19 -29.16
N LYS A 314 25.62 10.83 -27.99
CA LYS A 314 25.34 9.54 -27.36
C LYS A 314 24.34 9.68 -26.22
#